data_abde1588fcdaf5710138164c788fc2df
#
_entry.id   abde1588fcdaf5710138164c788fc2df
#
_cell.length_a   1.000
_cell.length_b   1.000
_cell.length_c   1.000
_cell.angle_alpha   90.00
_cell.angle_beta   90.00
_cell.angle_gamma   90.00
#
_symmetry.space_group_name_H-M   'P 1'
#
loop_
_entity.id
_entity.type
_entity.pdbx_description
1 polymer ?
#
loop_
_entity_poly.entity_id
_entity_poly.type
_entity_poly.pdbx_seq_one_letter_code
_entity_poly.pdbx_strand_id
1 'polypeptide(L)'
;MNESSRREFLCAIAGSTAAIAASSAFAQETAKPRAKVVLTDEGRQVHAAGFVFDGHNDLPWEMRNKADSSFNKRDIAVPQPAMHTDIPRLKAGNVGAQFWSVYVPAETAKDRTALSQTLEQIELVQTMIARYPDTFVTAVTVADIHAARKAGKIASLIGVEGGHCIEDSLENLRRLKKLGAGYMTLTHSDTLGWADAATDTAKHQGLTAFGEEVVREMNRLGMLVDLSHVSDATMRSALKVTKAPVIYSHSSARAIAPHPRNVPDDILKLVKENGGVVMVNFFSGFVVLESAKILSEMFAVSRELRAKFPQEEDYRRERARWEARNPYPAGNIHDVVDHIEHIAKVAGKECVGIGSDYDGITKVPAQLEDVSTYPLITQELLNRGWRAAEIHALMSGNVIRAMQRAEEVAASLR
;
A
#
# COMPACT_ATOMS: atom_id res chain seq x y z
N MET A 1 -23.63 15.71 -63.80
CA MET A 1 -22.42 16.13 -63.07
C MET A 1 -21.36 15.09 -63.36
N ASN A 2 -20.25 15.56 -63.94
CA ASN A 2 -19.29 14.78 -64.70
C ASN A 2 -18.38 13.85 -63.89
N GLU A 3 -18.04 12.70 -64.50
CA GLU A 3 -17.12 11.68 -63.98
C GLU A 3 -15.66 12.13 -63.77
N SER A 4 -15.35 13.37 -64.12
CA SER A 4 -13.94 13.90 -63.99
C SER A 4 -13.59 14.34 -62.56
N SER A 5 -14.55 14.65 -61.71
CA SER A 5 -14.29 15.09 -60.32
C SER A 5 -14.07 13.98 -59.28
N ARG A 6 -14.24 12.71 -59.69
CA ARG A 6 -13.93 11.56 -58.82
C ARG A 6 -12.51 11.02 -58.95
N ARG A 7 -11.79 11.33 -60.00
CA ARG A 7 -10.40 10.91 -60.20
C ARG A 7 -9.37 11.82 -59.57
N GLU A 8 -9.66 13.11 -59.39
CA GLU A 8 -8.73 14.04 -58.73
C GLU A 8 -8.73 13.93 -57.22
N PHE A 9 -9.82 13.40 -56.62
CA PHE A 9 -9.88 13.21 -55.16
C PHE A 9 -9.19 11.94 -54.67
N LEU A 10 -8.87 11.00 -55.56
CA LEU A 10 -8.18 9.74 -55.23
C LEU A 10 -6.65 9.80 -55.44
N CYS A 11 -6.11 10.82 -56.12
CA CYS A 11 -4.67 11.02 -56.26
C CYS A 11 -4.00 11.85 -55.16
N ALA A 12 -4.78 12.51 -54.28
CA ALA A 12 -4.25 13.33 -53.19
C ALA A 12 -4.03 12.58 -51.89
N ILE A 13 -4.45 11.30 -51.80
CA ILE A 13 -4.30 10.47 -50.57
C ILE A 13 -3.14 9.46 -50.67
N ALA A 14 -2.53 9.31 -51.84
CA ALA A 14 -1.40 8.38 -52.03
C ALA A 14 0.02 8.98 -51.80
N GLY A 15 0.11 10.26 -51.39
CA GLY A 15 1.38 10.96 -51.19
C GLY A 15 1.79 11.19 -49.74
N SER A 16 0.99 10.80 -48.74
CA SER A 16 1.25 11.13 -47.32
C SER A 16 1.48 9.92 -46.42
N THR A 17 1.56 8.70 -46.93
CA THR A 17 1.76 7.49 -46.14
C THR A 17 3.17 6.92 -46.16
N ALA A 18 4.13 7.62 -46.73
CA ALA A 18 5.55 7.19 -46.79
C ALA A 18 6.48 7.88 -45.79
N ALA A 19 5.99 8.75 -44.91
CA ALA A 19 6.81 9.52 -43.96
C ALA A 19 6.58 9.24 -42.48
N ILE A 20 5.76 8.22 -42.08
CA ILE A 20 5.48 7.88 -40.67
C ILE A 20 6.00 6.47 -40.32
N ALA A 21 6.77 5.82 -41.16
CA ALA A 21 7.32 4.48 -40.92
C ALA A 21 8.79 4.46 -40.47
N ALA A 22 9.34 5.58 -40.00
CA ALA A 22 10.74 5.69 -39.58
C ALA A 22 10.91 6.26 -38.15
N SER A 23 10.00 5.94 -37.21
CA SER A 23 10.24 6.28 -35.81
C SER A 23 9.59 5.25 -34.91
N SER A 24 10.44 4.47 -34.29
CA SER A 24 10.32 3.68 -33.07
C SER A 24 10.67 2.20 -33.20
N ALA A 25 11.78 1.91 -33.85
CA ALA A 25 12.57 0.74 -33.46
C ALA A 25 13.57 1.18 -32.36
N PHE A 26 13.09 1.77 -31.28
CA PHE A 26 13.77 1.58 -30.01
C PHE A 26 13.49 0.12 -29.64
N ALA A 27 14.39 -0.76 -30.07
CA ALA A 27 14.50 -2.09 -29.50
C ALA A 27 14.62 -1.85 -27.98
N GLN A 28 13.58 -2.23 -27.26
CA GLN A 28 13.64 -2.37 -25.81
C GLN A 28 14.69 -3.46 -25.60
N GLU A 29 15.91 -3.05 -25.30
CA GLU A 29 16.98 -3.94 -24.92
C GLU A 29 16.41 -4.70 -23.73
N THR A 30 16.07 -5.98 -23.95
CA THR A 30 15.54 -6.82 -22.88
C THR A 30 16.65 -6.90 -21.85
N ALA A 31 16.47 -6.16 -20.75
CA ALA A 31 17.43 -6.12 -19.67
C ALA A 31 17.73 -7.57 -19.26
N LYS A 32 19.03 -7.93 -19.24
CA LYS A 32 19.43 -9.28 -18.83
C LYS A 32 18.79 -9.63 -17.50
N PRO A 33 18.23 -10.84 -17.33
CA PRO A 33 17.64 -11.27 -16.08
C PRO A 33 18.63 -11.02 -14.93
N ARG A 34 18.24 -10.23 -13.94
CA ARG A 34 19.06 -9.99 -12.76
C ARG A 34 19.18 -11.28 -11.96
N ALA A 35 20.38 -11.56 -11.42
CA ALA A 35 20.63 -12.77 -10.64
C ALA A 35 19.77 -12.79 -9.37
N LYS A 36 19.42 -14.00 -8.90
CA LYS A 36 18.72 -14.15 -7.61
C LYS A 36 19.57 -13.56 -6.49
N VAL A 37 18.92 -12.87 -5.58
CA VAL A 37 19.55 -12.37 -4.35
C VAL A 37 19.88 -13.55 -3.44
N VAL A 38 21.15 -13.65 -3.02
CA VAL A 38 21.63 -14.70 -2.11
C VAL A 38 21.99 -14.06 -0.78
N LEU A 39 21.30 -14.44 0.27
CA LEU A 39 21.52 -13.89 1.62
C LEU A 39 22.89 -14.32 2.16
N THR A 40 23.77 -13.34 2.41
CA THR A 40 25.10 -13.53 2.97
C THR A 40 25.08 -13.44 4.51
N ASP A 41 26.19 -13.78 5.16
CA ASP A 41 26.33 -13.62 6.62
C ASP A 41 26.30 -12.14 7.02
N GLU A 42 26.88 -11.25 6.21
CA GLU A 42 26.78 -9.80 6.41
C GLU A 42 25.32 -9.35 6.33
N GLY A 43 24.58 -9.78 5.30
CA GLY A 43 23.14 -9.46 5.16
C GLY A 43 22.33 -9.93 6.36
N ARG A 44 22.60 -11.14 6.86
CA ARG A 44 21.94 -11.66 8.08
C ARG A 44 22.28 -10.80 9.32
N GLN A 45 23.53 -10.44 9.50
CA GLN A 45 23.98 -9.63 10.64
C GLN A 45 23.36 -8.22 10.60
N VAL A 46 23.41 -7.55 9.45
CA VAL A 46 22.80 -6.23 9.28
C VAL A 46 21.28 -6.30 9.52
N HIS A 47 20.59 -7.30 8.96
CA HIS A 47 19.16 -7.46 9.16
C HIS A 47 18.79 -7.72 10.63
N ALA A 48 19.53 -8.59 11.31
CA ALA A 48 19.29 -8.94 12.71
C ALA A 48 19.60 -7.81 13.69
N ALA A 49 20.51 -6.89 13.33
CA ALA A 49 20.82 -5.72 14.15
C ALA A 49 19.73 -4.65 14.18
N GLY A 50 18.83 -4.65 13.16
CA GLY A 50 17.62 -3.82 13.10
C GLY A 50 16.36 -4.64 13.41
N PHE A 51 15.22 -4.17 12.87
CA PHE A 51 13.95 -4.90 12.80
C PHE A 51 13.05 -4.29 11.73
N VAL A 52 12.13 -5.08 11.20
CA VAL A 52 11.14 -4.60 10.24
C VAL A 52 9.94 -4.03 10.99
N PHE A 53 9.56 -2.82 10.60
CA PHE A 53 8.26 -2.23 10.89
C PHE A 53 7.46 -2.15 9.58
N ASP A 54 6.56 -3.09 9.39
CA ASP A 54 5.74 -3.15 8.19
C ASP A 54 4.48 -2.29 8.35
N GLY A 55 4.23 -1.44 7.36
CA GLY A 55 3.14 -0.46 7.36
C GLY A 55 1.76 -1.05 7.11
N HIS A 56 1.67 -2.26 6.55
CA HIS A 56 0.37 -2.82 6.16
C HIS A 56 0.41 -4.33 6.00
N ASN A 57 -0.49 -5.02 6.68
CA ASN A 57 -0.67 -6.46 6.55
C ASN A 57 -2.12 -6.85 6.85
N ASP A 58 -2.75 -7.60 5.96
CA ASP A 58 -4.17 -7.95 5.99
C ASP A 58 -4.46 -9.32 6.62
N LEU A 59 -3.57 -9.83 7.46
CA LEU A 59 -3.83 -11.05 8.22
C LEU A 59 -5.22 -11.06 8.89
N PRO A 60 -5.71 -9.94 9.49
CA PRO A 60 -7.04 -9.94 10.10
C PRO A 60 -8.16 -10.19 9.08
N TRP A 61 -8.07 -9.61 7.88
CA TRP A 61 -9.04 -9.83 6.82
C TRP A 61 -8.98 -11.25 6.26
N GLU A 62 -7.78 -11.78 6.08
CA GLU A 62 -7.56 -13.15 5.63
C GLU A 62 -8.11 -14.17 6.67
N MET A 63 -7.93 -13.91 7.95
CA MET A 63 -8.52 -14.72 9.02
C MET A 63 -10.05 -14.66 9.03
N ARG A 64 -10.64 -13.49 8.77
CA ARG A 64 -12.09 -13.34 8.62
C ARG A 64 -12.62 -14.20 7.48
N ASN A 65 -12.00 -14.12 6.32
CA ASN A 65 -12.48 -14.79 5.11
C ASN A 65 -12.25 -16.30 5.09
N LYS A 66 -11.10 -16.77 5.60
CA LYS A 66 -10.70 -18.19 5.49
C LYS A 66 -10.80 -18.99 6.77
N ALA A 67 -11.08 -18.34 7.89
CA ALA A 67 -11.16 -19.00 9.19
C ALA A 67 -12.36 -18.52 10.05
N ASP A 68 -13.32 -17.81 9.46
CA ASP A 68 -14.46 -17.22 10.17
C ASP A 68 -14.02 -16.47 11.44
N SER A 69 -12.96 -15.67 11.34
CA SER A 69 -12.34 -14.91 12.44
C SER A 69 -11.85 -15.79 13.62
N SER A 70 -11.54 -17.08 13.38
CA SER A 70 -11.23 -18.04 14.44
C SER A 70 -9.82 -18.58 14.38
N PHE A 71 -8.97 -18.20 15.34
CA PHE A 71 -7.64 -18.78 15.53
C PHE A 71 -7.65 -20.24 15.99
N ASN A 72 -8.81 -20.81 16.36
CA ASN A 72 -8.96 -22.25 16.57
C ASN A 72 -9.10 -23.02 15.24
N LYS A 73 -9.70 -22.39 14.22
CA LYS A 73 -9.80 -22.97 12.87
C LYS A 73 -8.48 -22.85 12.12
N ARG A 74 -7.73 -21.78 12.37
CA ARG A 74 -6.43 -21.53 11.74
C ARG A 74 -5.46 -20.93 12.76
N ASP A 75 -4.60 -21.79 13.31
CA ASP A 75 -3.60 -21.41 14.30
C ASP A 75 -2.35 -20.85 13.64
N ILE A 76 -2.11 -19.55 13.78
CA ILE A 76 -0.93 -18.88 13.21
C ILE A 76 0.37 -19.15 14.01
N ALA A 77 0.31 -19.88 15.12
CA ALA A 77 1.52 -20.33 15.82
C ALA A 77 2.29 -21.40 15.03
N VAL A 78 1.63 -22.02 14.06
CA VAL A 78 2.23 -23.02 13.15
C VAL A 78 2.23 -22.52 11.70
N PRO A 79 3.09 -23.06 10.82
CA PRO A 79 3.17 -22.62 9.43
C PRO A 79 1.84 -22.66 8.68
N GLN A 80 1.48 -21.57 8.01
CA GLN A 80 0.27 -21.40 7.23
C GLN A 80 0.61 -21.15 5.74
N PRO A 81 0.96 -22.18 4.95
CA PRO A 81 1.48 -22.03 3.59
C PRO A 81 0.49 -21.38 2.60
N ALA A 82 -0.80 -21.37 2.93
CA ALA A 82 -1.83 -20.71 2.11
C ALA A 82 -2.00 -19.21 2.43
N MET A 83 -1.20 -18.67 3.34
CA MET A 83 -1.18 -17.26 3.75
C MET A 83 0.25 -16.73 3.63
N HIS A 84 0.42 -15.43 3.59
CA HIS A 84 1.75 -14.80 3.60
C HIS A 84 2.31 -14.66 5.02
N THR A 85 1.46 -14.75 6.05
CA THR A 85 1.81 -14.39 7.42
C THR A 85 1.49 -15.52 8.40
N ASP A 86 2.47 -15.88 9.23
CA ASP A 86 2.34 -16.67 10.46
C ASP A 86 3.48 -16.33 11.43
N ILE A 87 3.36 -16.74 12.68
CA ILE A 87 4.34 -16.43 13.74
C ILE A 87 5.75 -16.94 13.43
N PRO A 88 5.97 -18.19 12.97
CA PRO A 88 7.30 -18.66 12.58
C PRO A 88 7.96 -17.78 11.52
N ARG A 89 7.23 -17.38 10.50
CA ARG A 89 7.73 -16.57 9.40
C ARG A 89 7.92 -15.09 9.77
N LEU A 90 7.04 -14.51 10.61
CA LEU A 90 7.24 -13.17 11.19
C LEU A 90 8.55 -13.09 11.97
N LYS A 91 8.87 -14.13 12.78
CA LYS A 91 10.14 -14.23 13.50
C LYS A 91 11.32 -14.38 12.56
N ALA A 92 11.22 -15.21 11.53
CA ALA A 92 12.26 -15.40 10.50
C ALA A 92 12.54 -14.10 9.72
N GLY A 93 11.51 -13.31 9.43
CA GLY A 93 11.61 -11.99 8.79
C GLY A 93 12.03 -10.87 9.74
N ASN A 94 12.32 -11.16 11.02
CA ASN A 94 12.67 -10.19 12.05
C ASN A 94 11.69 -9.00 12.12
N VAL A 95 10.38 -9.30 12.01
CA VAL A 95 9.32 -8.30 12.20
C VAL A 95 9.28 -7.91 13.68
N GLY A 96 9.46 -6.64 13.98
CA GLY A 96 9.43 -6.12 15.35
C GLY A 96 8.28 -5.17 15.62
N ALA A 97 7.66 -4.64 14.55
CA ALA A 97 6.43 -3.88 14.61
C ALA A 97 5.60 -4.11 13.34
N GLN A 98 4.28 -4.12 13.49
CA GLN A 98 3.35 -4.35 12.39
C GLN A 98 2.10 -3.48 12.55
N PHE A 99 1.73 -2.76 11.50
CA PHE A 99 0.37 -2.27 11.36
C PHE A 99 -0.51 -3.37 10.79
N TRP A 100 -1.45 -3.86 11.60
CA TRP A 100 -2.49 -4.78 11.18
C TRP A 100 -3.63 -3.97 10.56
N SER A 101 -3.94 -4.25 9.30
CA SER A 101 -5.06 -3.62 8.60
C SER A 101 -6.39 -4.10 9.19
N VAL A 102 -7.25 -3.16 9.57
CA VAL A 102 -8.65 -3.42 9.90
C VAL A 102 -9.51 -2.99 8.72
N TYR A 103 -9.29 -3.69 7.62
CA TYR A 103 -9.99 -3.50 6.35
C TYR A 103 -11.44 -3.95 6.44
N VAL A 104 -12.31 -3.21 5.76
CA VAL A 104 -13.67 -3.64 5.40
C VAL A 104 -14.00 -3.15 3.97
N PRO A 105 -14.83 -3.91 3.19
CA PRO A 105 -15.14 -3.53 1.82
C PRO A 105 -15.79 -2.14 1.71
N ALA A 106 -15.43 -1.38 0.69
CA ALA A 106 -15.96 -0.02 0.46
C ALA A 106 -17.50 0.00 0.31
N GLU A 107 -18.10 -1.09 -0.17
CA GLU A 107 -19.54 -1.28 -0.29
C GLU A 107 -20.28 -1.18 1.05
N THR A 108 -19.63 -1.47 2.18
CA THR A 108 -20.21 -1.37 3.53
C THR A 108 -20.61 0.06 3.90
N ALA A 109 -20.05 1.05 3.19
CA ALA A 109 -20.48 2.45 3.31
C ALA A 109 -21.96 2.63 2.90
N LYS A 110 -22.43 1.90 1.88
CA LYS A 110 -23.79 2.01 1.35
C LYS A 110 -24.83 1.51 2.36
N ASP A 111 -24.50 0.46 3.07
CA ASP A 111 -25.37 -0.20 4.05
C ASP A 111 -25.16 0.35 5.47
N ARG A 112 -24.23 1.31 5.65
CA ARG A 112 -23.84 1.87 6.95
C ARG A 112 -23.43 0.80 7.97
N THR A 113 -22.69 -0.19 7.51
CA THR A 113 -22.13 -1.27 8.33
C THR A 113 -20.61 -1.20 8.45
N ALA A 114 -20.01 -0.16 7.85
CA ALA A 114 -18.56 -0.01 7.81
C ALA A 114 -17.95 0.08 9.21
N LEU A 115 -18.51 0.95 10.08
CA LEU A 115 -18.02 1.10 11.45
C LEU A 115 -18.16 -0.20 12.25
N SER A 116 -19.31 -0.87 12.20
CA SER A 116 -19.54 -2.10 12.97
C SER A 116 -18.57 -3.21 12.56
N GLN A 117 -18.35 -3.39 11.26
CA GLN A 117 -17.41 -4.38 10.75
C GLN A 117 -15.94 -4.00 11.05
N THR A 118 -15.59 -2.71 11.04
CA THR A 118 -14.27 -2.25 11.49
C THR A 118 -14.02 -2.57 12.96
N LEU A 119 -15.03 -2.41 13.81
CA LEU A 119 -14.95 -2.77 15.23
C LEU A 119 -14.73 -4.28 15.43
N GLU A 120 -15.39 -5.13 14.65
CA GLU A 120 -15.17 -6.59 14.64
C GLU A 120 -13.72 -6.93 14.22
N GLN A 121 -13.16 -6.23 13.23
CA GLN A 121 -11.76 -6.42 12.83
C GLN A 121 -10.78 -5.97 13.92
N ILE A 122 -11.05 -4.86 14.60
CA ILE A 122 -10.26 -4.42 15.77
C ILE A 122 -10.28 -5.48 16.86
N GLU A 123 -11.46 -6.03 17.17
CA GLU A 123 -11.62 -7.10 18.16
C GLU A 123 -10.84 -8.35 17.76
N LEU A 124 -10.81 -8.69 16.46
CA LEU A 124 -10.02 -9.81 15.96
C LEU A 124 -8.51 -9.61 16.19
N VAL A 125 -8.00 -8.40 15.91
CA VAL A 125 -6.58 -8.05 16.20
C VAL A 125 -6.30 -8.16 17.71
N GLN A 126 -7.19 -7.64 18.56
CA GLN A 126 -7.04 -7.74 20.02
C GLN A 126 -7.09 -9.19 20.50
N THR A 127 -7.95 -10.01 19.93
CA THR A 127 -8.04 -11.46 20.18
C THR A 127 -6.74 -12.17 19.78
N MET A 128 -6.16 -11.83 18.63
CA MET A 128 -4.86 -12.35 18.20
C MET A 128 -3.76 -12.03 19.22
N ILE A 129 -3.67 -10.79 19.65
CA ILE A 129 -2.65 -10.35 20.62
C ILE A 129 -2.83 -11.09 21.96
N ALA A 130 -4.07 -11.21 22.43
CA ALA A 130 -4.37 -11.90 23.69
C ALA A 130 -4.09 -13.41 23.61
N ARG A 131 -4.29 -14.04 22.44
CA ARG A 131 -4.05 -15.48 22.24
C ARG A 131 -2.56 -15.83 22.15
N TYR A 132 -1.74 -14.94 21.63
CA TYR A 132 -0.30 -15.19 21.43
C TYR A 132 0.57 -14.16 22.19
N PRO A 133 0.41 -14.07 23.54
CA PRO A 133 1.02 -13.01 24.34
C PRO A 133 2.56 -13.09 24.40
N ASP A 134 3.15 -14.25 24.12
CA ASP A 134 4.59 -14.40 24.03
C ASP A 134 5.20 -13.83 22.73
N THR A 135 4.33 -13.55 21.74
CA THR A 135 4.76 -13.02 20.44
C THR A 135 4.31 -11.58 20.23
N PHE A 136 3.06 -11.25 20.55
CA PHE A 136 2.48 -9.95 20.26
C PHE A 136 2.23 -9.13 21.53
N VAL A 137 2.28 -7.83 21.39
CA VAL A 137 1.85 -6.87 22.40
C VAL A 137 1.22 -5.65 21.72
N THR A 138 0.15 -5.13 22.27
CA THR A 138 -0.47 -3.89 21.77
C THR A 138 0.50 -2.73 21.87
N ALA A 139 0.58 -1.93 20.80
CA ALA A 139 1.34 -0.69 20.76
C ALA A 139 0.50 0.41 20.12
N VAL A 140 0.57 1.62 20.67
CA VAL A 140 -0.13 2.83 20.18
C VAL A 140 0.81 4.00 20.04
N THR A 141 1.96 3.94 20.73
CA THR A 141 2.97 5.00 20.78
C THR A 141 4.34 4.47 20.38
N VAL A 142 5.26 5.37 20.05
CA VAL A 142 6.67 5.03 19.81
C VAL A 142 7.30 4.39 21.04
N ALA A 143 6.94 4.84 22.24
CA ALA A 143 7.43 4.24 23.50
C ALA A 143 6.99 2.78 23.63
N ASP A 144 5.75 2.43 23.23
CA ASP A 144 5.27 1.05 23.25
C ASP A 144 6.05 0.17 22.27
N ILE A 145 6.40 0.68 21.08
CA ILE A 145 7.22 -0.05 20.10
C ILE A 145 8.59 -0.40 20.69
N HIS A 146 9.25 0.58 21.33
CA HIS A 146 10.54 0.33 21.98
C HIS A 146 10.42 -0.65 23.15
N ALA A 147 9.36 -0.55 23.95
CA ALA A 147 9.10 -1.49 25.04
C ALA A 147 8.86 -2.92 24.51
N ALA A 148 8.08 -3.09 23.45
CA ALA A 148 7.83 -4.36 22.77
C ALA A 148 9.15 -5.00 22.29
N ARG A 149 10.00 -4.21 21.61
CA ARG A 149 11.31 -4.68 21.14
C ARG A 149 12.21 -5.14 22.28
N LYS A 150 12.26 -4.36 23.37
CA LYS A 150 13.02 -4.74 24.56
C LYS A 150 12.52 -6.04 25.18
N ALA A 151 11.21 -6.31 25.10
CA ALA A 151 10.59 -7.54 25.58
C ALA A 151 10.69 -8.72 24.58
N GLY A 152 11.32 -8.54 23.42
CA GLY A 152 11.42 -9.56 22.37
C GLY A 152 10.09 -9.88 21.68
N LYS A 153 9.13 -8.94 21.70
CA LYS A 153 7.79 -9.09 21.13
C LYS A 153 7.59 -8.20 19.91
N ILE A 154 6.59 -8.54 19.10
CA ILE A 154 6.14 -7.74 17.96
C ILE A 154 5.14 -6.70 18.45
N ALA A 155 5.48 -5.43 18.31
CA ALA A 155 4.57 -4.32 18.54
C ALA A 155 3.42 -4.38 17.52
N SER A 156 2.20 -4.59 18.00
CA SER A 156 1.00 -4.73 17.17
C SER A 156 0.18 -3.45 17.21
N LEU A 157 0.16 -2.76 16.07
CA LEU A 157 -0.55 -1.50 15.87
C LEU A 157 -1.78 -1.76 14.97
N ILE A 158 -2.76 -0.87 15.04
CA ILE A 158 -3.99 -0.95 14.24
C ILE A 158 -3.97 0.13 13.17
N GLY A 159 -4.16 -0.27 11.91
CA GLY A 159 -4.35 0.62 10.77
C GLY A 159 -5.77 0.51 10.22
N VAL A 160 -6.54 1.60 10.24
CA VAL A 160 -7.87 1.64 9.64
C VAL A 160 -7.74 1.90 8.15
N GLU A 161 -8.21 0.96 7.33
CA GLU A 161 -8.09 1.07 5.89
C GLU A 161 -9.39 1.55 5.23
N GLY A 162 -9.47 2.86 5.08
CA GLY A 162 -10.54 3.56 4.40
C GLY A 162 -11.40 4.44 5.30
N GLY A 163 -11.54 5.70 4.91
CA GLY A 163 -12.31 6.70 5.67
C GLY A 163 -13.81 6.46 5.70
N HIS A 164 -14.34 5.53 4.87
CA HIS A 164 -15.72 5.08 4.99
C HIS A 164 -16.02 4.43 6.34
N CYS A 165 -14.99 3.92 7.04
CA CYS A 165 -15.10 3.33 8.38
C CYS A 165 -15.59 4.32 9.46
N ILE A 166 -15.45 5.64 9.23
CA ILE A 166 -15.96 6.64 10.18
C ILE A 166 -17.43 7.03 9.92
N GLU A 167 -18.04 6.58 8.82
CA GLU A 167 -19.43 6.90 8.43
C GLU A 167 -19.72 8.40 8.53
N ASP A 168 -18.80 9.24 7.97
CA ASP A 168 -18.85 10.70 7.94
C ASP A 168 -18.94 11.38 9.33
N SER A 169 -18.40 10.73 10.38
CA SER A 169 -18.48 11.21 11.76
C SER A 169 -17.11 11.35 12.42
N LEU A 170 -16.76 12.58 12.85
CA LEU A 170 -15.55 12.81 13.66
C LEU A 170 -15.63 12.11 15.03
N GLU A 171 -16.83 11.87 15.57
CA GLU A 171 -16.97 11.09 16.81
C GLU A 171 -16.56 9.64 16.61
N ASN A 172 -16.92 9.05 15.47
CA ASN A 172 -16.46 7.70 15.10
C ASN A 172 -14.94 7.65 14.92
N LEU A 173 -14.34 8.68 14.31
CA LEU A 173 -12.88 8.80 14.21
C LEU A 173 -12.22 8.80 15.61
N ARG A 174 -12.76 9.60 16.55
CA ARG A 174 -12.30 9.62 17.96
C ARG A 174 -12.46 8.28 18.64
N ARG A 175 -13.57 7.57 18.37
CA ARG A 175 -13.82 6.23 18.89
C ARG A 175 -12.78 5.23 18.40
N LEU A 176 -12.46 5.23 17.10
CA LEU A 176 -11.43 4.36 16.53
C LEU A 176 -10.06 4.65 17.14
N LYS A 177 -9.71 5.95 17.32
CA LYS A 177 -8.47 6.32 18.03
C LYS A 177 -8.41 5.81 19.46
N LYS A 178 -9.51 5.90 20.22
CA LYS A 178 -9.59 5.35 21.59
C LYS A 178 -9.38 3.84 21.64
N LEU A 179 -9.74 3.12 20.56
CA LEU A 179 -9.53 1.67 20.42
C LEU A 179 -8.12 1.31 19.92
N GLY A 180 -7.24 2.29 19.72
CA GLY A 180 -5.84 2.08 19.39
C GLY A 180 -5.48 2.30 17.94
N ALA A 181 -6.37 2.82 17.08
CA ALA A 181 -6.03 3.11 15.70
C ALA A 181 -4.86 4.11 15.61
N GLY A 182 -3.77 3.68 14.96
CA GLY A 182 -2.56 4.46 14.78
C GLY A 182 -2.56 5.28 13.49
N TYR A 183 -3.22 4.81 12.44
CA TYR A 183 -3.51 5.55 11.23
C TYR A 183 -4.93 5.32 10.72
N MET A 184 -5.37 6.17 9.79
CA MET A 184 -6.51 5.90 8.92
C MET A 184 -6.17 6.33 7.50
N THR A 185 -6.38 5.42 6.53
CA THR A 185 -6.34 5.73 5.10
C THR A 185 -7.59 6.53 4.73
N LEU A 186 -7.44 7.68 4.05
CA LEU A 186 -8.57 8.59 3.84
C LEU A 186 -9.65 8.03 2.90
N THR A 187 -9.29 7.15 1.96
CA THR A 187 -10.22 6.37 1.14
C THR A 187 -9.71 4.95 0.98
N HIS A 188 -10.56 4.01 0.58
CA HIS A 188 -10.12 2.76 -0.05
C HIS A 188 -10.32 2.87 -1.57
N SER A 189 -11.00 1.92 -2.22
CA SER A 189 -11.22 1.90 -3.67
C SER A 189 -12.23 2.93 -4.18
N ASP A 190 -13.18 3.35 -3.35
CA ASP A 190 -14.29 4.22 -3.74
C ASP A 190 -14.10 5.64 -3.24
N THR A 191 -14.49 6.61 -4.08
CA THR A 191 -14.59 8.03 -3.73
C THR A 191 -15.72 8.25 -2.73
N LEU A 192 -15.37 8.86 -1.60
CA LEU A 192 -16.31 9.17 -0.52
C LEU A 192 -17.00 10.52 -0.74
N GLY A 193 -17.91 10.89 0.16
CA GLY A 193 -18.55 12.21 0.17
C GLY A 193 -17.59 13.37 0.46
N TRP A 194 -16.33 13.10 0.84
CA TRP A 194 -15.38 14.10 1.30
C TRP A 194 -13.93 13.92 0.83
N ALA A 195 -13.59 12.84 0.13
CA ALA A 195 -12.26 12.56 -0.41
C ALA A 195 -12.34 11.70 -1.67
N ASP A 196 -11.56 12.02 -2.69
CA ASP A 196 -11.48 11.27 -3.93
C ASP A 196 -10.46 10.12 -3.82
N ALA A 197 -10.88 8.91 -4.24
CA ALA A 197 -10.02 7.72 -4.33
C ALA A 197 -9.21 7.71 -5.63
N ALA A 198 -8.09 6.96 -5.63
CA ALA A 198 -7.21 6.80 -6.80
C ALA A 198 -7.84 5.97 -7.92
N THR A 199 -8.73 5.05 -7.58
CA THR A 199 -9.27 4.02 -8.48
C THR A 199 -10.74 4.22 -8.85
N ASP A 200 -11.34 5.33 -8.42
CA ASP A 200 -12.73 5.69 -8.71
C ASP A 200 -12.83 7.06 -9.39
N THR A 201 -14.03 7.42 -9.79
CA THR A 201 -14.33 8.72 -10.41
C THR A 201 -14.19 9.83 -9.37
N ALA A 202 -13.37 10.83 -9.67
CA ALA A 202 -13.23 12.01 -8.82
C ALA A 202 -14.53 12.83 -8.77
N LYS A 203 -14.90 13.30 -7.58
CA LYS A 203 -16.10 14.13 -7.34
C LYS A 203 -15.78 15.50 -6.80
N HIS A 204 -14.63 15.64 -6.09
CA HIS A 204 -14.33 16.82 -5.27
C HIS A 204 -13.04 17.53 -5.69
N GLN A 205 -12.26 16.96 -6.62
CA GLN A 205 -10.90 17.40 -6.96
C GLN A 205 -9.97 17.45 -5.71
N GLY A 206 -10.13 16.46 -4.82
CA GLY A 206 -9.36 16.31 -3.59
C GLY A 206 -10.23 16.12 -2.35
N LEU A 207 -9.92 16.87 -1.29
CA LEU A 207 -10.71 16.91 -0.06
C LEU A 207 -11.80 17.99 -0.11
N THR A 208 -12.97 17.69 0.46
CA THR A 208 -13.95 18.73 0.82
C THR A 208 -13.56 19.41 2.14
N ALA A 209 -14.31 20.43 2.56
CA ALA A 209 -14.12 21.07 3.86
C ALA A 209 -14.17 20.06 5.02
N PHE A 210 -15.10 19.09 4.98
CA PHE A 210 -15.16 18.01 5.98
C PHE A 210 -13.93 17.11 5.91
N GLY A 211 -13.45 16.75 4.71
CA GLY A 211 -12.21 15.97 4.56
C GLY A 211 -10.99 16.70 5.17
N GLU A 212 -10.91 18.02 5.04
CA GLU A 212 -9.87 18.81 5.72
C GLU A 212 -10.05 18.79 7.25
N GLU A 213 -11.28 18.81 7.76
CA GLU A 213 -11.56 18.68 9.19
C GLU A 213 -11.13 17.31 9.71
N VAL A 214 -11.36 16.22 8.96
CA VAL A 214 -10.87 14.88 9.29
C VAL A 214 -9.35 14.87 9.43
N VAL A 215 -8.61 15.45 8.48
CA VAL A 215 -7.14 15.53 8.53
C VAL A 215 -6.68 16.34 9.77
N ARG A 216 -7.30 17.48 10.06
CA ARG A 216 -6.96 18.29 11.25
C ARG A 216 -7.25 17.52 12.54
N GLU A 217 -8.37 16.81 12.61
CA GLU A 217 -8.74 16.01 13.79
C GLU A 217 -7.78 14.84 13.97
N MET A 218 -7.36 14.14 12.89
CA MET A 218 -6.32 13.11 12.96
C MET A 218 -5.02 13.67 13.55
N ASN A 219 -4.57 14.85 13.11
CA ASN A 219 -3.39 15.50 13.68
C ASN A 219 -3.57 15.78 15.18
N ARG A 220 -4.74 16.32 15.60
CA ARG A 220 -5.05 16.59 17.01
C ARG A 220 -5.05 15.33 17.87
N LEU A 221 -5.45 14.21 17.30
CA LEU A 221 -5.50 12.90 17.95
C LEU A 221 -4.15 12.18 17.97
N GLY A 222 -3.14 12.66 17.23
CA GLY A 222 -1.89 11.92 17.01
C GLY A 222 -2.13 10.62 16.22
N MET A 223 -3.04 10.65 15.27
CA MET A 223 -3.31 9.60 14.32
C MET A 223 -2.62 9.96 13.00
N LEU A 224 -1.80 9.07 12.44
CA LEU A 224 -1.16 9.29 11.15
C LEU A 224 -2.20 9.38 10.04
N VAL A 225 -2.06 10.38 9.17
CA VAL A 225 -2.84 10.49 7.94
C VAL A 225 -2.19 9.59 6.91
N ASP A 226 -2.89 8.53 6.50
CA ASP A 226 -2.43 7.62 5.46
C ASP A 226 -3.03 8.00 4.10
N LEU A 227 -2.15 8.19 3.12
CA LEU A 227 -2.46 8.63 1.77
C LEU A 227 -2.36 7.50 0.73
N SER A 228 -2.23 6.26 1.16
CA SER A 228 -2.47 5.12 0.26
C SER A 228 -3.92 5.18 -0.26
N HIS A 229 -4.19 4.66 -1.44
CA HIS A 229 -5.51 4.62 -2.09
C HIS A 229 -6.12 5.95 -2.56
N VAL A 230 -5.65 7.10 -2.12
CA VAL A 230 -6.28 8.38 -2.45
C VAL A 230 -5.82 8.93 -3.80
N SER A 231 -6.66 9.75 -4.45
CA SER A 231 -6.31 10.43 -5.71
C SER A 231 -5.16 11.42 -5.52
N ASP A 232 -4.47 11.78 -6.61
CA ASP A 232 -3.41 12.79 -6.60
C ASP A 232 -3.89 14.13 -6.02
N ALA A 233 -5.12 14.52 -6.34
CA ALA A 233 -5.73 15.74 -5.82
C ALA A 233 -5.94 15.64 -4.30
N THR A 234 -6.35 14.49 -3.79
CA THR A 234 -6.50 14.25 -2.34
C THR A 234 -5.14 14.25 -1.64
N MET A 235 -4.10 13.62 -2.24
CA MET A 235 -2.72 13.67 -1.71
C MET A 235 -2.28 15.12 -1.50
N ARG A 236 -2.45 15.97 -2.53
CA ARG A 236 -2.08 17.40 -2.46
C ARG A 236 -2.90 18.18 -1.43
N SER A 237 -4.21 17.94 -1.38
CA SER A 237 -5.09 18.60 -0.42
C SER A 237 -4.70 18.24 1.02
N ALA A 238 -4.46 16.97 1.30
CA ALA A 238 -4.06 16.49 2.61
C ALA A 238 -2.68 17.05 3.02
N LEU A 239 -1.68 17.02 2.11
CA LEU A 239 -0.34 17.58 2.34
C LEU A 239 -0.37 19.10 2.63
N LYS A 240 -1.32 19.83 2.03
CA LYS A 240 -1.50 21.26 2.31
C LYS A 240 -2.11 21.53 3.70
N VAL A 241 -2.94 20.62 4.21
CA VAL A 241 -3.71 20.81 5.45
C VAL A 241 -3.00 20.24 6.67
N THR A 242 -2.30 19.10 6.50
CA THR A 242 -1.67 18.39 7.63
C THR A 242 -0.55 19.20 8.27
N LYS A 243 -0.44 19.10 9.60
CA LYS A 243 0.68 19.64 10.39
C LYS A 243 1.67 18.55 10.81
N ALA A 244 1.26 17.29 10.71
CA ALA A 244 2.08 16.13 11.02
C ALA A 244 2.59 15.46 9.74
N PRO A 245 3.68 14.69 9.80
CA PRO A 245 4.09 13.83 8.70
C PRO A 245 2.96 12.88 8.31
N VAL A 246 2.78 12.71 6.99
CA VAL A 246 1.88 11.71 6.43
C VAL A 246 2.60 10.39 6.23
N ILE A 247 1.84 9.31 6.08
CA ILE A 247 2.37 8.05 5.57
C ILE A 247 1.63 7.66 4.29
N TYR A 248 2.27 6.81 3.52
CA TYR A 248 1.65 5.93 2.55
C TYR A 248 1.93 4.52 3.07
N SER A 249 0.96 3.93 3.73
CA SER A 249 1.14 2.65 4.43
C SER A 249 1.55 1.51 3.50
N HIS A 250 1.15 1.58 2.21
CA HIS A 250 1.45 0.60 1.17
C HIS A 250 1.27 1.21 -0.25
N SER A 251 2.26 1.97 -0.72
CA SER A 251 2.28 2.57 -2.06
C SER A 251 3.69 2.54 -2.65
N SER A 252 3.80 2.65 -3.98
CA SER A 252 5.07 2.58 -4.70
C SER A 252 5.30 3.81 -5.58
N ALA A 253 6.32 3.83 -6.45
CA ALA A 253 6.65 4.97 -7.30
C ALA A 253 5.95 4.88 -8.65
N ARG A 254 5.18 5.91 -9.03
CA ARG A 254 4.45 5.94 -10.31
C ARG A 254 5.36 6.05 -11.52
N ALA A 255 6.51 6.68 -11.37
CA ALA A 255 7.49 6.80 -12.46
C ALA A 255 8.04 5.45 -12.93
N ILE A 256 8.08 4.43 -12.06
CA ILE A 256 8.51 3.07 -12.42
C ILE A 256 7.33 2.25 -12.94
N ALA A 257 6.20 2.26 -12.23
CA ALA A 257 5.01 1.52 -12.59
C ALA A 257 3.80 2.49 -12.61
N PRO A 258 3.29 2.85 -13.80
CA PRO A 258 2.29 3.91 -13.96
C PRO A 258 0.88 3.43 -13.56
N HIS A 259 0.68 3.17 -12.28
CA HIS A 259 -0.59 2.80 -11.68
C HIS A 259 -1.10 3.94 -10.79
N PRO A 260 -2.40 4.26 -10.75
CA PRO A 260 -2.93 5.36 -9.92
C PRO A 260 -2.70 5.17 -8.41
N ARG A 261 -2.51 3.93 -7.94
CA ARG A 261 -2.15 3.61 -6.55
C ARG A 261 -0.74 4.05 -6.16
N ASN A 262 0.13 4.35 -7.13
CA ASN A 262 1.51 4.75 -6.92
C ASN A 262 1.65 6.27 -6.83
N VAL A 263 2.66 6.73 -6.10
CA VAL A 263 2.90 8.15 -5.81
C VAL A 263 3.71 8.79 -6.95
N PRO A 264 3.24 9.90 -7.56
CA PRO A 264 3.99 10.62 -8.59
C PRO A 264 5.13 11.46 -7.98
N ASP A 265 6.18 11.72 -8.77
CA ASP A 265 7.43 12.36 -8.32
C ASP A 265 7.25 13.77 -7.74
N ASP A 266 6.32 14.53 -8.27
CA ASP A 266 6.02 15.86 -7.76
C ASP A 266 5.35 15.82 -6.37
N ILE A 267 4.57 14.76 -6.08
CA ILE A 267 4.05 14.51 -4.73
C ILE A 267 5.14 13.92 -3.82
N LEU A 268 6.03 13.05 -4.32
CA LEU A 268 7.18 12.59 -3.53
C LEU A 268 8.04 13.76 -3.02
N LYS A 269 8.19 14.84 -3.78
CA LYS A 269 8.86 16.06 -3.33
C LYS A 269 8.12 16.75 -2.18
N LEU A 270 6.79 16.80 -2.24
CA LEU A 270 5.96 17.33 -1.14
C LEU A 270 6.03 16.45 0.12
N VAL A 271 6.13 15.13 -0.06
CA VAL A 271 6.34 14.19 1.07
C VAL A 271 7.67 14.47 1.76
N LYS A 272 8.73 14.77 1.00
CA LYS A 272 10.02 15.18 1.56
C LYS A 272 9.89 16.43 2.43
N GLU A 273 9.22 17.46 1.93
CA GLU A 273 9.00 18.72 2.66
C GLU A 273 8.16 18.49 3.93
N ASN A 274 7.17 17.60 3.86
CA ASN A 274 6.32 17.22 4.99
C ASN A 274 7.03 16.35 6.03
N GLY A 275 8.13 15.67 5.65
CA GLY A 275 8.81 14.69 6.49
C GLY A 275 8.08 13.34 6.57
N GLY A 276 7.19 13.05 5.62
CA GLY A 276 6.42 11.83 5.54
C GLY A 276 7.23 10.60 5.10
N VAL A 277 6.55 9.46 5.00
CA VAL A 277 7.16 8.18 4.60
C VAL A 277 6.27 7.43 3.60
N VAL A 278 6.87 7.00 2.49
CA VAL A 278 6.23 6.08 1.54
C VAL A 278 6.73 4.67 1.83
N MET A 279 5.84 3.82 2.30
CA MET A 279 6.13 2.43 2.62
C MET A 279 5.79 1.58 1.40
N VAL A 280 6.85 0.97 0.80
CA VAL A 280 6.75 0.35 -0.53
C VAL A 280 5.91 -0.92 -0.48
N ASN A 281 4.89 -0.96 -1.34
CA ASN A 281 3.98 -2.09 -1.53
C ASN A 281 4.66 -3.22 -2.34
N PHE A 282 4.28 -4.48 -2.09
CA PHE A 282 4.85 -5.65 -2.79
C PHE A 282 3.90 -6.26 -3.82
N PHE A 283 2.73 -5.70 -4.03
CA PHE A 283 1.83 -6.21 -5.07
C PHE A 283 2.46 -6.08 -6.45
N SER A 284 2.62 -7.20 -7.15
CA SER A 284 3.20 -7.24 -8.51
C SER A 284 2.54 -6.24 -9.46
N GLY A 285 1.25 -5.98 -9.28
CA GLY A 285 0.48 -5.01 -10.04
C GLY A 285 0.85 -3.54 -9.81
N PHE A 286 1.59 -3.23 -8.75
CA PHE A 286 2.02 -1.87 -8.43
C PHE A 286 3.54 -1.70 -8.59
N VAL A 287 4.30 -2.79 -8.70
CA VAL A 287 5.77 -2.72 -8.76
C VAL A 287 6.35 -3.16 -10.10
N VAL A 288 5.60 -3.90 -10.92
CA VAL A 288 6.06 -4.34 -12.24
C VAL A 288 5.38 -3.49 -13.33
N LEU A 289 6.18 -2.85 -14.18
CA LEU A 289 5.69 -1.93 -15.23
C LEU A 289 4.60 -2.56 -16.12
N GLU A 290 4.82 -3.79 -16.59
CA GLU A 290 3.88 -4.50 -17.46
C GLU A 290 2.60 -4.86 -16.69
N SER A 291 2.74 -5.35 -15.47
CA SER A 291 1.62 -5.68 -14.60
C SER A 291 0.77 -4.47 -14.24
N ALA A 292 1.41 -3.32 -13.98
CA ALA A 292 0.72 -2.07 -13.69
C ALA A 292 -0.15 -1.59 -14.85
N LYS A 293 0.32 -1.74 -16.09
CA LYS A 293 -0.46 -1.42 -17.29
C LYS A 293 -1.70 -2.31 -17.41
N ILE A 294 -1.51 -3.64 -17.31
CA ILE A 294 -2.62 -4.62 -17.40
C ILE A 294 -3.65 -4.38 -16.30
N LEU A 295 -3.20 -4.13 -15.07
CA LEU A 295 -4.12 -3.90 -13.95
C LEU A 295 -4.81 -2.54 -13.98
N SER A 296 -4.18 -1.51 -14.56
CA SER A 296 -4.88 -0.24 -14.81
C SER A 296 -6.06 -0.44 -15.78
N GLU A 297 -5.89 -1.27 -16.81
CA GLU A 297 -6.98 -1.67 -17.71
C GLU A 297 -8.04 -2.50 -16.98
N MET A 298 -7.63 -3.42 -16.11
CA MET A 298 -8.56 -4.24 -15.32
C MET A 298 -9.50 -3.39 -14.46
N PHE A 299 -9.03 -2.29 -13.86
CA PHE A 299 -9.89 -1.39 -13.08
C PHE A 299 -10.95 -0.72 -13.95
N ALA A 300 -10.61 -0.32 -15.19
CA ALA A 300 -11.59 0.21 -16.13
C ALA A 300 -12.63 -0.87 -16.53
N VAL A 301 -12.14 -2.05 -16.92
CA VAL A 301 -12.99 -3.19 -17.29
C VAL A 301 -13.87 -3.65 -16.12
N SER A 302 -13.34 -3.65 -14.89
CA SER A 302 -14.13 -4.02 -13.70
C SER A 302 -15.34 -3.12 -13.50
N ARG A 303 -15.21 -1.82 -13.74
CA ARG A 303 -16.38 -0.89 -13.69
C ARG A 303 -17.42 -1.22 -14.76
N GLU A 304 -16.98 -1.50 -16.00
CA GLU A 304 -17.87 -1.91 -17.09
C GLU A 304 -18.55 -3.23 -16.78
N LEU A 305 -17.78 -4.23 -16.28
CA LEU A 305 -18.33 -5.53 -15.90
C LEU A 305 -19.33 -5.40 -14.75
N ARG A 306 -19.06 -4.56 -13.75
CA ARG A 306 -19.97 -4.33 -12.62
C ARG A 306 -21.29 -3.71 -13.09
N ALA A 307 -21.24 -2.77 -14.03
CA ALA A 307 -22.42 -2.17 -14.62
C ALA A 307 -23.23 -3.18 -15.45
N LYS A 308 -22.55 -4.08 -16.17
CA LYS A 308 -23.18 -5.08 -17.04
C LYS A 308 -23.69 -6.30 -16.28
N PHE A 309 -23.01 -6.69 -15.22
CA PHE A 309 -23.28 -7.87 -14.38
C PHE A 309 -23.43 -7.43 -12.92
N PRO A 310 -24.61 -6.91 -12.53
CA PRO A 310 -24.83 -6.40 -11.17
C PRO A 310 -24.82 -7.49 -10.08
N GLN A 311 -25.06 -8.76 -10.47
CA GLN A 311 -24.98 -9.89 -9.54
C GLN A 311 -23.51 -10.25 -9.27
N GLU A 312 -23.16 -10.36 -7.99
CA GLU A 312 -21.78 -10.57 -7.55
C GLU A 312 -21.13 -11.81 -8.17
N GLU A 313 -21.86 -12.91 -8.25
CA GLU A 313 -21.36 -14.17 -8.82
C GLU A 313 -21.03 -14.04 -10.31
N ASP A 314 -21.91 -13.40 -11.10
CA ASP A 314 -21.70 -13.16 -12.51
C ASP A 314 -20.52 -12.21 -12.74
N TYR A 315 -20.42 -11.14 -11.97
CA TYR A 315 -19.30 -10.20 -12.00
C TYR A 315 -17.97 -10.92 -11.74
N ARG A 316 -17.89 -11.69 -10.65
CA ARG A 316 -16.66 -12.44 -10.28
C ARG A 316 -16.26 -13.42 -11.38
N ARG A 317 -17.22 -14.11 -11.97
CA ARG A 317 -16.97 -15.05 -13.07
C ARG A 317 -16.40 -14.34 -14.31
N GLU A 318 -17.00 -13.23 -14.73
CA GLU A 318 -16.54 -12.50 -15.91
C GLU A 318 -15.20 -11.80 -15.66
N ARG A 319 -14.98 -11.28 -14.47
CA ARG A 319 -13.69 -10.74 -14.04
C ARG A 319 -12.58 -11.81 -14.06
N ALA A 320 -12.84 -12.97 -13.50
CA ALA A 320 -11.89 -14.09 -13.53
C ALA A 320 -11.56 -14.55 -14.96
N ARG A 321 -12.55 -14.53 -15.87
CA ARG A 321 -12.33 -14.80 -17.30
C ARG A 321 -11.43 -13.75 -17.95
N TRP A 322 -11.59 -12.50 -17.61
CA TRP A 322 -10.73 -11.44 -18.13
C TRP A 322 -9.30 -11.61 -17.61
N GLU A 323 -9.12 -11.81 -16.30
CA GLU A 323 -7.82 -12.06 -15.68
C GLU A 323 -7.08 -13.24 -16.29
N ALA A 324 -7.78 -14.34 -16.56
CA ALA A 324 -7.21 -15.53 -17.22
C ALA A 324 -6.71 -15.25 -18.64
N ARG A 325 -7.33 -14.29 -19.36
CA ARG A 325 -6.91 -13.88 -20.72
C ARG A 325 -5.82 -12.84 -20.72
N ASN A 326 -5.60 -12.15 -19.60
CA ASN A 326 -4.64 -11.08 -19.44
C ASN A 326 -3.66 -11.39 -18.29
N PRO A 327 -2.86 -12.48 -18.41
CA PRO A 327 -1.88 -12.80 -17.38
C PRO A 327 -0.83 -11.72 -17.31
N TYR A 328 -0.39 -11.39 -16.08
CA TYR A 328 0.66 -10.42 -15.85
C TYR A 328 1.84 -11.02 -15.08
N PRO A 329 3.08 -10.55 -15.30
CA PRO A 329 4.26 -11.08 -14.64
C PRO A 329 4.25 -10.79 -13.14
N ALA A 330 4.82 -11.72 -12.36
CA ALA A 330 4.99 -11.53 -10.92
C ALA A 330 6.11 -10.52 -10.61
N GLY A 331 7.10 -10.40 -11.48
CA GLY A 331 8.33 -9.68 -11.18
C GLY A 331 9.18 -10.40 -10.15
N ASN A 332 10.09 -9.66 -9.53
CA ASN A 332 11.00 -10.19 -8.52
C ASN A 332 11.43 -9.10 -7.52
N ILE A 333 12.19 -9.47 -6.52
CA ILE A 333 12.67 -8.57 -5.45
C ILE A 333 13.34 -7.29 -5.98
N HIS A 334 14.04 -7.36 -7.12
CA HIS A 334 14.71 -6.19 -7.68
C HIS A 334 13.71 -5.12 -8.12
N ASP A 335 12.50 -5.51 -8.57
CA ASP A 335 11.46 -4.55 -8.95
C ASP A 335 11.01 -3.74 -7.73
N VAL A 336 10.85 -4.36 -6.57
CA VAL A 336 10.53 -3.67 -5.30
C VAL A 336 11.66 -2.74 -4.87
N VAL A 337 12.92 -3.22 -4.95
CA VAL A 337 14.07 -2.40 -4.54
C VAL A 337 14.31 -1.24 -5.52
N ASP A 338 13.95 -1.37 -6.80
CA ASP A 338 13.97 -0.25 -7.75
C ASP A 338 13.01 0.87 -7.32
N HIS A 339 11.82 0.54 -6.81
CA HIS A 339 10.90 1.53 -6.22
C HIS A 339 11.47 2.20 -4.98
N ILE A 340 12.11 1.42 -4.09
CA ILE A 340 12.80 1.94 -2.89
C ILE A 340 13.86 2.98 -3.32
N GLU A 341 14.72 2.65 -4.29
CA GLU A 341 15.75 3.55 -4.78
C GLU A 341 15.21 4.78 -5.47
N HIS A 342 14.13 4.63 -6.26
CA HIS A 342 13.51 5.77 -6.91
C HIS A 342 12.93 6.76 -5.90
N ILE A 343 12.17 6.27 -4.91
CA ILE A 343 11.61 7.11 -3.86
C ILE A 343 12.74 7.78 -3.06
N ALA A 344 13.78 7.01 -2.70
CA ALA A 344 14.95 7.54 -2.01
C ALA A 344 15.70 8.61 -2.82
N LYS A 345 15.76 8.46 -4.14
CA LYS A 345 16.38 9.45 -5.06
C LYS A 345 15.57 10.74 -5.12
N VAL A 346 14.24 10.66 -5.14
CA VAL A 346 13.35 11.83 -5.32
C VAL A 346 13.04 12.51 -4.00
N ALA A 347 12.67 11.75 -2.98
CA ALA A 347 12.22 12.25 -1.69
C ALA A 347 13.30 12.20 -0.58
N GLY A 348 14.34 11.37 -0.74
CA GLY A 348 15.35 11.13 0.30
C GLY A 348 15.17 9.76 0.94
N LYS A 349 16.29 9.17 1.41
CA LYS A 349 16.28 7.86 2.08
C LYS A 349 15.45 7.85 3.36
N GLU A 350 15.30 9.00 3.99
CA GLU A 350 14.48 9.22 5.18
C GLU A 350 12.97 9.15 4.92
N CYS A 351 12.54 9.16 3.65
CA CYS A 351 11.14 9.11 3.25
C CYS A 351 10.68 7.75 2.74
N VAL A 352 11.47 6.68 2.93
CA VAL A 352 11.15 5.34 2.43
C VAL A 352 10.94 4.37 3.59
N GLY A 353 9.97 3.46 3.46
CA GLY A 353 9.69 2.38 4.40
C GLY A 353 9.22 1.11 3.69
N ILE A 354 8.79 0.12 4.47
CA ILE A 354 8.23 -1.16 4.01
C ILE A 354 6.74 -1.20 4.37
N GLY A 355 5.89 -1.47 3.38
CA GLY A 355 4.46 -1.65 3.55
C GLY A 355 3.98 -2.77 2.63
N SER A 356 4.23 -4.01 3.04
CA SER A 356 4.19 -5.18 2.16
C SER A 356 2.85 -5.45 1.50
N ASP A 357 1.75 -5.18 2.20
CA ASP A 357 0.40 -5.52 1.78
C ASP A 357 0.16 -7.05 1.75
N TYR A 358 0.98 -7.81 2.51
CA TYR A 358 0.80 -9.25 2.62
C TYR A 358 -0.57 -9.61 3.18
N ASP A 359 -1.12 -10.72 2.69
CA ASP A 359 -2.47 -11.23 2.95
C ASP A 359 -3.61 -10.36 2.36
N GLY A 360 -3.33 -9.15 1.84
CA GLY A 360 -4.26 -8.31 1.05
C GLY A 360 -4.07 -8.45 -0.46
N ILE A 361 -2.97 -9.05 -0.90
CA ILE A 361 -2.58 -9.15 -2.31
C ILE A 361 -2.51 -10.59 -2.80
N THR A 362 -2.73 -10.78 -4.10
CA THR A 362 -2.84 -12.12 -4.71
C THR A 362 -1.58 -12.58 -5.44
N LYS A 363 -0.70 -11.66 -5.82
CA LYS A 363 0.52 -11.96 -6.55
C LYS A 363 1.68 -11.10 -6.04
N VAL A 364 2.74 -11.76 -5.62
CA VAL A 364 3.94 -11.14 -5.05
C VAL A 364 5.15 -11.40 -5.96
N PRO A 365 6.17 -10.53 -5.96
CA PRO A 365 7.40 -10.74 -6.69
C PRO A 365 8.18 -11.97 -6.18
N ALA A 366 8.88 -12.65 -7.09
CA ALA A 366 9.76 -13.76 -6.72
C ALA A 366 10.82 -13.31 -5.71
N GLN A 367 11.10 -14.13 -4.72
CA GLN A 367 11.94 -13.90 -3.55
C GLN A 367 11.31 -12.94 -2.50
N LEU A 368 10.01 -12.62 -2.65
CA LEU A 368 9.21 -11.91 -1.66
C LEU A 368 7.87 -12.63 -1.44
N GLU A 369 7.93 -13.97 -1.31
CA GLU A 369 6.73 -14.81 -1.25
C GLU A 369 5.94 -14.64 0.04
N ASP A 370 6.60 -14.23 1.14
CA ASP A 370 5.96 -14.07 2.45
C ASP A 370 6.82 -13.24 3.43
N VAL A 371 6.31 -12.99 4.62
CA VAL A 371 6.97 -12.16 5.66
C VAL A 371 8.34 -12.68 6.11
N SER A 372 8.75 -13.91 5.81
CA SER A 372 10.08 -14.42 6.14
C SER A 372 11.18 -13.92 5.21
N THR A 373 10.81 -13.32 4.08
CA THR A 373 11.73 -12.94 3.00
C THR A 373 12.34 -11.54 3.14
N TYR A 374 11.92 -10.74 4.10
CA TYR A 374 12.48 -9.40 4.35
C TYR A 374 14.03 -9.33 4.43
N PRO A 375 14.76 -10.35 4.96
CA PRO A 375 16.22 -10.33 4.93
C PRO A 375 16.83 -10.20 3.54
N LEU A 376 16.13 -10.65 2.49
CA LEU A 376 16.60 -10.53 1.11
C LEU A 376 16.55 -9.08 0.61
N ILE A 377 15.59 -8.26 1.09
CA ILE A 377 15.56 -6.82 0.82
C ILE A 377 16.80 -6.14 1.41
N THR A 378 17.14 -6.48 2.66
CA THR A 378 18.36 -6.00 3.31
C THR A 378 19.60 -6.35 2.48
N GLN A 379 19.67 -7.60 2.00
CA GLN A 379 20.79 -8.05 1.18
C GLN A 379 20.87 -7.30 -0.14
N GLU A 380 19.74 -7.13 -0.82
CA GLU A 380 19.73 -6.42 -2.11
C GLU A 380 20.10 -4.94 -1.95
N LEU A 381 19.68 -4.29 -0.88
CA LEU A 381 20.11 -2.93 -0.57
C LEU A 381 21.60 -2.84 -0.29
N LEU A 382 22.20 -3.82 0.42
CA LEU A 382 23.66 -3.93 0.58
C LEU A 382 24.35 -4.11 -0.77
N ASN A 383 23.85 -4.99 -1.65
CA ASN A 383 24.37 -5.20 -3.00
C ASN A 383 24.38 -3.89 -3.82
N ARG A 384 23.44 -2.98 -3.55
CA ARG A 384 23.32 -1.64 -4.17
C ARG A 384 24.07 -0.55 -3.42
N GLY A 385 24.87 -0.89 -2.42
CA GLY A 385 25.74 0.03 -1.70
C GLY A 385 25.06 0.87 -0.61
N TRP A 386 23.86 0.44 -0.14
CA TRP A 386 23.27 1.07 1.03
C TRP A 386 24.04 0.70 2.29
N ARG A 387 24.23 1.65 3.19
CA ARG A 387 24.88 1.43 4.48
C ARG A 387 23.89 0.85 5.48
N ALA A 388 24.36 0.06 6.44
CA ALA A 388 23.53 -0.56 7.48
C ALA A 388 22.60 0.43 8.18
N ALA A 389 23.08 1.62 8.53
CA ALA A 389 22.25 2.66 9.17
C ALA A 389 21.11 3.15 8.27
N GLU A 390 21.31 3.25 6.95
CA GLU A 390 20.27 3.64 5.99
C GLU A 390 19.23 2.53 5.82
N ILE A 391 19.67 1.27 5.84
CA ILE A 391 18.80 0.10 5.80
C ILE A 391 17.95 0.03 7.08
N HIS A 392 18.53 0.24 8.26
CA HIS A 392 17.77 0.26 9.52
C HIS A 392 16.78 1.43 9.57
N ALA A 393 17.14 2.60 9.00
CA ALA A 393 16.21 3.71 8.85
C ALA A 393 15.00 3.32 7.99
N LEU A 394 15.23 2.67 6.83
CA LEU A 394 14.18 2.16 5.95
C LEU A 394 13.35 1.06 6.64
N MET A 395 13.98 0.12 7.31
CA MET A 395 13.30 -1.01 7.95
C MET A 395 12.29 -0.55 9.01
N SER A 396 12.62 0.49 9.80
CA SER A 396 11.76 0.94 10.91
C SER A 396 11.96 2.41 11.30
N GLY A 397 13.19 2.92 11.24
CA GLY A 397 13.54 4.24 11.80
C GLY A 397 12.73 5.39 11.19
N ASN A 398 12.46 5.35 9.88
CA ASN A 398 11.75 6.43 9.19
C ASN A 398 10.28 6.53 9.63
N VAL A 399 9.57 5.41 9.73
CA VAL A 399 8.17 5.42 10.18
C VAL A 399 8.06 5.74 11.68
N ILE A 400 9.00 5.27 12.51
CA ILE A 400 9.09 5.64 13.93
C ILE A 400 9.27 7.14 14.08
N ARG A 401 10.15 7.77 13.31
CA ARG A 401 10.35 9.22 13.28
C ARG A 401 9.05 9.96 12.90
N ALA A 402 8.33 9.48 11.86
CA ALA A 402 7.06 10.08 11.45
C ALA A 402 6.01 9.97 12.56
N MET A 403 5.89 8.82 13.22
CA MET A 403 5.00 8.61 14.36
C MET A 403 5.34 9.54 15.53
N GLN A 404 6.62 9.61 15.92
CA GLN A 404 7.07 10.50 17.00
C GLN A 404 6.70 11.94 16.71
N ARG A 405 6.92 12.40 15.47
CA ARG A 405 6.56 13.76 15.09
C ARG A 405 5.04 14.00 15.12
N ALA A 406 4.23 13.00 14.76
CA ALA A 406 2.78 13.09 14.87
C ALA A 406 2.32 13.18 16.35
N GLU A 407 2.96 12.45 17.27
CA GLU A 407 2.74 12.56 18.71
C GLU A 407 3.09 13.95 19.26
N GLU A 408 4.22 14.54 18.83
CA GLU A 408 4.63 15.89 19.19
C GLU A 408 3.65 16.95 18.69
N VAL A 409 3.20 16.83 17.42
CA VAL A 409 2.19 17.72 16.84
C VAL A 409 0.89 17.63 17.63
N ALA A 410 0.41 16.44 17.95
CA ALA A 410 -0.80 16.26 18.75
C ALA A 410 -0.66 16.89 20.15
N ALA A 411 0.49 16.76 20.79
CA ALA A 411 0.75 17.40 22.08
C ALA A 411 0.70 18.94 21.99
N SER A 412 1.14 19.51 20.87
CA SER A 412 1.13 20.96 20.63
C SER A 412 -0.26 21.53 20.27
N LEU A 413 -1.22 20.65 19.89
CA LEU A 413 -2.59 21.01 19.50
C LEU A 413 -3.62 20.80 20.62
N ARG A 414 -3.20 20.34 21.79
CA ARG A 414 -4.03 20.20 23.00
C ARG A 414 -3.99 21.49 23.81
#